data_bc9d374edcf3ff4a7fc31d0f23d2daea
#
_entry.id   bc9d374edcf3ff4a7fc31d0f23d2daea
#
_cell.length_a   1.000
_cell.length_b   1.000
_cell.length_c   1.000
_cell.angle_alpha   90.00
_cell.angle_beta   90.00
_cell.angle_gamma   90.00
#
_symmetry.space_group_name_H-M   'P 1'
#
loop_
_entity.id
_entity.type
_entity.pdbx_description
1 polymer ?
#
loop_
_entity_poly.entity_id
_entity_poly.type
_entity_poly.pdbx_seq_one_letter_code
_entity_poly.pdbx_strand_id
1 'polypeptide(L)'
;MPEGDTIHRVATRLRPALVGHELVRFEAPRAAGVPPAVGTLVESVEAAGKHLLIAFADGIVLRTHLRMSGSWHLYRTGERWQKPAHLVRALVEVEGWVAVCFSAPVVVLERSPAVGHLGPDLCRPDADLDECVARLATLADPATEVADVLLDQRIACGVGNVYKSEVCWACRISPRTPIGLVDDPTRRALLETATRQLQANLVGGPRQTVSGAPGSLAVYGRAGQPCRRCGTPIRVARTGPHARSTYWCPTCQPLAEPPNPGPA
;
A
#
# COMPACT_ATOMS: atom_id res chain seq x y z
N MET A 1 4.07 -1.04 8.60
CA MET A 1 3.36 0.05 7.91
C MET A 1 2.36 -0.58 6.96
N PRO A 2 1.08 -0.20 7.01
CA PRO A 2 0.08 -0.66 6.05
C PRO A 2 0.41 -0.21 4.62
N GLU A 3 0.46 -1.18 3.69
CA GLU A 3 0.61 -0.96 2.25
C GLU A 3 -0.53 -1.71 1.54
N GLY A 4 -0.53 -1.81 0.22
CA GLY A 4 -1.62 -2.43 -0.54
C GLY A 4 -1.99 -3.83 -0.03
N ASP A 5 -1.00 -4.68 0.18
CA ASP A 5 -1.18 -6.03 0.74
C ASP A 5 -1.98 -6.04 2.06
N THR A 6 -1.68 -5.09 2.93
CA THR A 6 -2.36 -4.97 4.24
C THR A 6 -3.82 -4.58 4.07
N ILE A 7 -4.11 -3.63 3.17
CA ILE A 7 -5.48 -3.16 2.93
C ILE A 7 -6.32 -4.25 2.27
N HIS A 8 -5.77 -4.96 1.29
CA HIS A 8 -6.43 -6.10 0.65
C HIS A 8 -6.76 -7.21 1.66
N ARG A 9 -5.84 -7.55 2.57
CA ARG A 9 -6.11 -8.51 3.67
C ARG A 9 -7.21 -8.03 4.61
N VAL A 10 -7.24 -6.74 4.91
CA VAL A 10 -8.33 -6.15 5.70
C VAL A 10 -9.66 -6.30 4.97
N ALA A 11 -9.72 -5.92 3.69
CA ALA A 11 -10.92 -6.05 2.88
C ALA A 11 -11.42 -7.50 2.82
N THR A 12 -10.51 -8.45 2.54
CA THR A 12 -10.82 -9.89 2.52
C THR A 12 -11.39 -10.40 3.84
N ARG A 13 -10.88 -9.89 4.98
CA ARG A 13 -11.37 -10.28 6.31
C ARG A 13 -12.73 -9.65 6.64
N LEU A 14 -12.97 -8.41 6.26
CA LEU A 14 -14.20 -7.68 6.60
C LEU A 14 -15.37 -8.06 5.68
N ARG A 15 -15.10 -8.34 4.41
CA ARG A 15 -16.13 -8.59 3.39
C ARG A 15 -17.14 -9.66 3.79
N PRO A 16 -16.75 -10.90 4.18
CA PRO A 16 -17.74 -11.94 4.54
C PRO A 16 -18.53 -11.64 5.81
N ALA A 17 -18.07 -10.71 6.64
CA ALA A 17 -18.75 -10.34 7.87
C ALA A 17 -19.73 -9.18 7.70
N LEU A 18 -19.51 -8.33 6.69
CA LEU A 18 -20.29 -7.09 6.53
C LEU A 18 -21.19 -7.09 5.31
N VAL A 19 -20.72 -7.61 4.16
CA VAL A 19 -21.46 -7.49 2.89
C VAL A 19 -22.74 -8.30 2.92
N GLY A 20 -23.83 -7.67 2.46
CA GLY A 20 -25.18 -8.27 2.44
C GLY A 20 -25.93 -8.18 3.77
N HIS A 21 -25.34 -7.57 4.80
CA HIS A 21 -25.99 -7.31 6.09
C HIS A 21 -26.45 -5.86 6.21
N GLU A 22 -27.54 -5.65 6.93
CA GLU A 22 -28.03 -4.32 7.27
C GLU A 22 -27.19 -3.67 8.36
N LEU A 23 -26.97 -2.36 8.24
CA LEU A 23 -26.24 -1.54 9.19
C LEU A 23 -27.08 -1.37 10.47
N VAL A 24 -26.58 -1.88 11.59
CA VAL A 24 -27.21 -1.75 12.92
C VAL A 24 -26.73 -0.47 13.61
N ARG A 25 -25.44 -0.14 13.47
CA ARG A 25 -24.84 1.04 14.09
C ARG A 25 -23.66 1.52 13.26
N PHE A 26 -23.54 2.83 13.14
CA PHE A 26 -22.43 3.50 12.49
C PHE A 26 -21.89 4.62 13.38
N GLU A 27 -20.56 4.69 13.48
CA GLU A 27 -19.87 5.82 14.12
C GLU A 27 -18.66 6.22 13.28
N ALA A 28 -18.50 7.52 13.06
CA ALA A 28 -17.30 8.11 12.48
C ALA A 28 -17.12 9.53 13.07
N PRO A 29 -16.73 9.66 14.35
CA PRO A 29 -16.85 10.91 15.13
C PRO A 29 -16.00 12.06 14.61
N ARG A 30 -15.06 11.77 13.70
CA ARG A 30 -14.16 12.79 13.09
C ARG A 30 -14.24 12.83 11.59
N ALA A 31 -15.14 12.09 10.98
CA ALA A 31 -15.35 12.11 9.55
C ALA A 31 -16.19 13.32 9.15
N ALA A 32 -15.81 13.96 8.04
CA ALA A 32 -16.70 14.88 7.33
C ALA A 32 -17.62 14.08 6.42
N GLY A 33 -18.83 14.59 6.18
CA GLY A 33 -19.81 13.99 5.29
C GLY A 33 -21.04 13.46 6.04
N VAL A 34 -22.01 12.97 5.28
CA VAL A 34 -23.25 12.42 5.82
C VAL A 34 -23.06 10.95 6.15
N PRO A 35 -23.37 10.49 7.37
CA PRO A 35 -23.29 9.07 7.72
C PRO A 35 -24.32 8.26 6.95
N PRO A 36 -24.05 6.97 6.67
CA PRO A 36 -25.04 6.05 6.12
C PRO A 36 -26.21 5.87 7.10
N ALA A 37 -27.40 5.65 6.57
CA ALA A 37 -28.59 5.42 7.38
C ALA A 37 -28.54 4.03 8.04
N VAL A 38 -28.94 3.93 9.31
CA VAL A 38 -29.20 2.65 9.98
C VAL A 38 -30.27 1.88 9.19
N GLY A 39 -30.09 0.58 9.01
CA GLY A 39 -30.95 -0.28 8.18
C GLY A 39 -30.53 -0.34 6.69
N THR A 40 -29.57 0.48 6.25
CA THR A 40 -29.04 0.34 4.87
C THR A 40 -28.15 -0.88 4.75
N LEU A 41 -28.12 -1.52 3.56
CA LEU A 41 -27.23 -2.64 3.30
C LEU A 41 -25.77 -2.19 3.12
N VAL A 42 -24.83 -2.99 3.61
CA VAL A 42 -23.44 -2.93 3.20
C VAL A 42 -23.29 -3.65 1.86
N GLU A 43 -23.07 -2.90 0.78
CA GLU A 43 -23.00 -3.44 -0.58
C GLU A 43 -21.64 -4.04 -0.91
N SER A 44 -20.55 -3.36 -0.51
CA SER A 44 -19.21 -3.84 -0.81
C SER A 44 -18.19 -3.44 0.26
N VAL A 45 -17.11 -4.23 0.34
CA VAL A 45 -15.88 -3.90 1.08
C VAL A 45 -14.71 -4.17 0.14
N GLU A 46 -14.03 -3.11 -0.27
CA GLU A 46 -12.99 -3.18 -1.28
C GLU A 46 -11.72 -2.45 -0.87
N ALA A 47 -10.59 -2.90 -1.44
CA ALA A 47 -9.33 -2.20 -1.40
C ALA A 47 -9.11 -1.48 -2.75
N ALA A 48 -8.61 -0.24 -2.68
CA ALA A 48 -8.13 0.51 -3.83
C ALA A 48 -6.75 1.09 -3.46
N GLY A 49 -5.69 0.43 -3.88
CA GLY A 49 -4.33 0.73 -3.44
C GLY A 49 -4.19 0.66 -1.92
N LYS A 50 -4.03 1.82 -1.28
CA LYS A 50 -3.88 1.92 0.19
C LYS A 50 -5.14 2.43 0.89
N HIS A 51 -6.26 2.50 0.19
CA HIS A 51 -7.57 2.88 0.70
C HIS A 51 -8.45 1.66 0.91
N LEU A 52 -9.17 1.60 2.03
CA LEU A 52 -10.29 0.69 2.23
C LEU A 52 -11.57 1.47 1.98
N LEU A 53 -12.46 0.90 1.18
CA LEU A 53 -13.77 1.43 0.81
C LEU A 53 -14.84 0.49 1.34
N ILE A 54 -15.83 1.02 2.05
CA ILE A 54 -17.04 0.31 2.45
C ILE A 54 -18.21 1.07 1.85
N ALA A 55 -18.91 0.48 0.89
CA ALA A 55 -20.05 1.09 0.22
C ALA A 55 -21.36 0.62 0.84
N PHE A 56 -22.32 1.57 0.94
CA PHE A 56 -23.64 1.35 1.47
C PHE A 56 -24.70 1.62 0.40
N ALA A 57 -25.85 0.94 0.45
CA ALA A 57 -26.91 0.99 -0.54
C ALA A 57 -27.56 2.38 -0.69
N ASP A 58 -27.39 3.28 0.29
CA ASP A 58 -27.81 4.69 0.20
C ASP A 58 -26.84 5.57 -0.62
N GLY A 59 -25.81 4.95 -1.22
CA GLY A 59 -24.79 5.58 -2.06
C GLY A 59 -23.68 6.28 -1.27
N ILE A 60 -23.63 6.11 0.06
CA ILE A 60 -22.50 6.59 0.86
C ILE A 60 -21.36 5.57 0.82
N VAL A 61 -20.14 6.06 0.73
CA VAL A 61 -18.92 5.25 0.82
C VAL A 61 -18.07 5.77 1.98
N LEU A 62 -17.75 4.88 2.92
CA LEU A 62 -16.74 5.12 3.94
C LEU A 62 -15.36 4.80 3.35
N ARG A 63 -14.53 5.83 3.13
CA ARG A 63 -13.14 5.66 2.71
C ARG A 63 -12.19 5.89 3.88
N THR A 64 -11.29 4.94 4.09
CA THR A 64 -10.24 5.08 5.11
C THR A 64 -8.85 4.88 4.53
N HIS A 65 -7.86 5.63 5.07
CA HIS A 65 -6.45 5.40 4.80
C HIS A 65 -5.69 5.28 6.12
N LEU A 66 -5.09 4.12 6.36
CA LEU A 66 -4.53 3.76 7.67
C LEU A 66 -3.24 4.50 8.00
N ARG A 67 -2.50 5.01 7.00
CA ARG A 67 -1.18 5.62 7.21
C ARG A 67 -0.27 4.72 8.06
N MET A 68 0.37 5.28 9.10
CA MET A 68 1.33 4.56 9.97
C MET A 68 0.67 3.91 11.19
N SER A 69 -0.43 4.48 11.70
CA SER A 69 -1.02 4.17 13.00
C SER A 69 -2.36 3.47 12.94
N GLY A 70 -3.06 3.56 11.81
CA GLY A 70 -4.41 3.02 11.65
C GLY A 70 -4.45 1.49 11.58
N SER A 71 -5.55 0.92 12.06
CA SER A 71 -5.84 -0.50 11.92
C SER A 71 -7.34 -0.76 11.94
N TRP A 72 -7.81 -1.74 11.15
CA TRP A 72 -9.15 -2.28 11.24
C TRP A 72 -9.12 -3.59 12.02
N HIS A 73 -10.10 -3.75 12.92
CA HIS A 73 -10.33 -4.94 13.71
C HIS A 73 -11.78 -5.41 13.51
N LEU A 74 -11.99 -6.71 13.51
CA LEU A 74 -13.30 -7.33 13.43
C LEU A 74 -13.56 -8.12 14.72
N TYR A 75 -14.70 -7.87 15.34
CA TYR A 75 -15.16 -8.46 16.59
C TYR A 75 -16.54 -9.05 16.43
N ARG A 76 -16.89 -10.02 17.27
CA ARG A 76 -18.29 -10.41 17.51
C ARG A 76 -18.99 -9.32 18.32
N THR A 77 -20.32 -9.18 18.12
CA THR A 77 -21.13 -8.28 18.93
C THR A 77 -20.96 -8.63 20.41
N GLY A 78 -20.67 -7.63 21.26
CA GLY A 78 -20.39 -7.78 22.69
C GLY A 78 -18.95 -8.20 23.04
N GLU A 79 -18.10 -8.51 22.07
CA GLU A 79 -16.69 -8.85 22.33
C GLU A 79 -15.90 -7.60 22.80
N ARG A 80 -14.99 -7.80 23.75
CA ARG A 80 -14.11 -6.73 24.24
C ARG A 80 -13.10 -6.34 23.18
N TRP A 81 -13.01 -5.05 22.89
CA TRP A 81 -12.04 -4.51 21.93
C TRP A 81 -10.60 -4.56 22.49
N GLN A 82 -9.65 -4.86 21.61
CA GLN A 82 -8.22 -4.91 21.94
C GLN A 82 -7.60 -3.52 22.14
N LYS A 83 -8.26 -2.47 21.63
CA LYS A 83 -7.80 -1.08 21.73
C LYS A 83 -8.83 -0.19 22.43
N PRO A 84 -8.36 0.88 23.11
CA PRO A 84 -9.24 1.81 23.81
C PRO A 84 -10.25 2.50 22.89
N ALA A 85 -11.47 2.76 23.39
CA ALA A 85 -12.56 3.38 22.64
C ALA A 85 -12.23 4.79 22.11
N HIS A 86 -11.42 5.58 22.83
CA HIS A 86 -11.04 6.92 22.38
C HIS A 86 -10.18 6.93 21.09
N LEU A 87 -9.62 5.78 20.70
CA LEU A 87 -8.87 5.60 19.44
C LEU A 87 -9.78 5.27 18.25
N VAL A 88 -11.07 5.05 18.46
CA VAL A 88 -12.03 4.78 17.39
C VAL A 88 -12.09 5.96 16.43
N ARG A 89 -12.07 5.66 15.14
CA ARG A 89 -12.20 6.61 14.03
C ARG A 89 -13.36 6.27 13.10
N ALA A 90 -13.71 4.98 13.01
CA ALA A 90 -14.95 4.51 12.40
C ALA A 90 -15.39 3.20 13.04
N LEU A 91 -16.69 2.96 13.07
CA LEU A 91 -17.33 1.72 13.51
C LEU A 91 -18.46 1.41 12.55
N VAL A 92 -18.49 0.17 12.09
CA VAL A 92 -19.57 -0.40 11.28
C VAL A 92 -20.03 -1.66 11.99
N GLU A 93 -21.26 -1.67 12.49
CA GLU A 93 -21.87 -2.79 13.18
C GLU A 93 -23.03 -3.32 12.34
N VAL A 94 -23.03 -4.61 12.13
CA VAL A 94 -24.09 -5.38 11.50
C VAL A 94 -24.49 -6.52 12.44
N GLU A 95 -25.52 -7.29 12.11
CA GLU A 95 -25.90 -8.44 12.92
C GLU A 95 -24.71 -9.38 13.14
N GLY A 96 -24.39 -9.64 14.40
CA GLY A 96 -23.33 -10.56 14.84
C GLY A 96 -21.90 -10.04 14.72
N TRP A 97 -21.64 -8.88 14.05
CA TRP A 97 -20.30 -8.39 13.82
C TRP A 97 -20.12 -6.89 14.02
N VAL A 98 -18.96 -6.51 14.56
CA VAL A 98 -18.54 -5.12 14.73
C VAL A 98 -17.15 -4.93 14.12
N ALA A 99 -17.06 -4.16 13.05
CA ALA A 99 -15.81 -3.73 12.45
C ALA A 99 -15.42 -2.36 13.01
N VAL A 100 -14.22 -2.25 13.59
CA VAL A 100 -13.74 -1.02 14.24
C VAL A 100 -12.43 -0.57 13.65
N CYS A 101 -12.38 0.66 13.17
CA CYS A 101 -11.19 1.35 12.71
C CYS A 101 -10.58 2.18 13.81
N PHE A 102 -9.36 1.86 14.21
CA PHE A 102 -8.64 2.59 15.24
C PHE A 102 -7.54 3.46 14.65
N SER A 103 -7.36 4.66 15.18
CA SER A 103 -6.23 5.56 14.93
C SER A 103 -5.95 5.89 13.45
N ALA A 104 -6.89 5.66 12.54
CA ALA A 104 -6.72 6.03 11.15
C ALA A 104 -6.76 7.56 10.99
N PRO A 105 -5.73 8.19 10.38
CA PRO A 105 -5.71 9.64 10.20
C PRO A 105 -6.69 10.13 9.14
N VAL A 106 -7.09 9.27 8.20
CA VAL A 106 -8.02 9.64 7.12
C VAL A 106 -9.25 8.74 7.22
N VAL A 107 -10.39 9.36 7.46
CA VAL A 107 -11.73 8.76 7.46
C VAL A 107 -12.66 9.78 6.82
N VAL A 108 -13.26 9.42 5.71
CA VAL A 108 -14.11 10.31 4.90
C VAL A 108 -15.37 9.57 4.49
N LEU A 109 -16.50 10.28 4.49
CA LEU A 109 -17.79 9.81 3.99
C LEU A 109 -18.11 10.61 2.71
N GLU A 110 -18.26 9.93 1.60
CA GLU A 110 -18.42 10.56 0.29
C GLU A 110 -19.29 9.69 -0.63
N ARG A 111 -19.97 10.31 -1.61
CA ARG A 111 -20.76 9.56 -2.62
C ARG A 111 -19.92 9.12 -3.81
N SER A 112 -18.81 9.82 -4.07
CA SER A 112 -17.87 9.51 -5.13
C SER A 112 -16.47 9.47 -4.54
N PRO A 113 -15.93 8.27 -4.26
CA PRO A 113 -14.61 8.14 -3.65
C PRO A 113 -13.51 8.78 -4.50
N ALA A 114 -12.68 9.62 -3.87
CA ALA A 114 -11.57 10.29 -4.53
C ALA A 114 -10.39 9.32 -4.80
N VAL A 115 -10.66 8.23 -5.50
CA VAL A 115 -9.67 7.21 -5.90
C VAL A 115 -9.45 7.11 -7.41
N GLY A 116 -10.18 7.87 -8.21
CA GLY A 116 -10.10 7.83 -9.69
C GLY A 116 -8.75 8.28 -10.27
N HIS A 117 -7.89 8.92 -9.45
CA HIS A 117 -6.54 9.29 -9.85
C HIS A 117 -5.54 8.13 -9.71
N LEU A 118 -5.90 7.03 -9.04
CA LEU A 118 -5.02 5.89 -8.83
C LEU A 118 -4.75 5.15 -10.15
N GLY A 119 -3.52 4.70 -10.31
CA GLY A 119 -3.15 3.74 -11.34
C GLY A 119 -3.65 2.32 -10.99
N PRO A 120 -3.38 1.34 -11.85
CA PRO A 120 -3.75 -0.05 -11.61
C PRO A 120 -3.26 -0.54 -10.24
N ASP A 121 -4.11 -1.29 -9.54
CA ASP A 121 -3.79 -1.81 -8.21
C ASP A 121 -2.99 -3.12 -8.35
N LEU A 122 -1.70 -3.07 -8.02
CA LEU A 122 -0.77 -4.18 -8.17
C LEU A 122 -1.09 -5.38 -7.25
N CYS A 123 -1.99 -5.22 -6.28
CA CYS A 123 -2.48 -6.34 -5.47
C CYS A 123 -3.53 -7.18 -6.21
N ARG A 124 -4.14 -6.66 -7.27
CA ARG A 124 -5.16 -7.38 -8.03
C ARG A 124 -4.53 -8.37 -9.01
N PRO A 125 -5.14 -9.55 -9.21
CA PRO A 125 -4.61 -10.54 -10.15
C PRO A 125 -4.71 -10.06 -11.63
N ASP A 126 -5.64 -9.15 -11.90
CA ASP A 126 -5.92 -8.53 -13.21
C ASP A 126 -5.27 -7.15 -13.37
N ALA A 127 -4.22 -6.84 -12.58
CA ALA A 127 -3.52 -5.55 -12.69
C ALA A 127 -2.92 -5.37 -14.09
N ASP A 128 -3.33 -4.29 -14.76
CA ASP A 128 -2.84 -3.95 -16.10
C ASP A 128 -1.44 -3.34 -16.03
N LEU A 129 -0.43 -4.16 -16.28
CA LEU A 129 0.97 -3.71 -16.25
C LEU A 129 1.35 -2.88 -17.48
N ASP A 130 0.68 -3.06 -18.61
CA ASP A 130 0.91 -2.24 -19.80
C ASP A 130 0.40 -0.81 -19.56
N GLU A 131 -0.74 -0.67 -18.91
CA GLU A 131 -1.21 0.63 -18.44
C GLU A 131 -0.23 1.26 -17.43
N CYS A 132 0.31 0.49 -16.48
CA CYS A 132 1.31 1.00 -15.54
C CYS A 132 2.55 1.53 -16.26
N VAL A 133 3.07 0.80 -17.27
CA VAL A 133 4.22 1.24 -18.07
C VAL A 133 3.90 2.50 -18.87
N ALA A 134 2.73 2.58 -19.49
CA ALA A 134 2.28 3.76 -20.21
C ALA A 134 2.15 4.99 -19.30
N ARG A 135 1.58 4.82 -18.09
CA ARG A 135 1.49 5.88 -17.08
C ARG A 135 2.87 6.31 -16.58
N LEU A 136 3.80 5.36 -16.37
CA LEU A 136 5.16 5.68 -16.00
C LEU A 136 5.83 6.55 -17.05
N ALA A 137 5.69 6.21 -18.32
CA ALA A 137 6.26 6.98 -19.43
C ALA A 137 5.70 8.42 -19.55
N THR A 138 4.43 8.62 -19.16
CA THR A 138 3.76 9.91 -19.31
C THR A 138 3.78 10.78 -18.05
N LEU A 139 3.80 10.17 -16.85
CA LEU A 139 3.65 10.89 -15.58
C LEU A 139 4.97 11.08 -14.83
N ALA A 140 5.98 10.23 -15.07
CA ALA A 140 7.25 10.34 -14.37
C ALA A 140 8.17 11.37 -15.04
N ASP A 141 8.65 12.36 -14.28
CA ASP A 141 9.76 13.18 -14.70
C ASP A 141 11.03 12.30 -14.80
N PRO A 142 11.76 12.31 -15.92
CA PRO A 142 12.98 11.52 -16.11
C PRO A 142 14.05 11.70 -15.01
N ALA A 143 14.08 12.85 -14.34
CA ALA A 143 15.00 13.13 -13.22
C ALA A 143 14.54 12.53 -11.90
N THR A 144 13.30 12.04 -11.79
CA THR A 144 12.76 11.47 -10.54
C THR A 144 13.44 10.15 -10.21
N GLU A 145 13.83 9.97 -8.95
CA GLU A 145 14.43 8.73 -8.47
C GLU A 145 13.45 7.55 -8.57
N VAL A 146 13.93 6.36 -8.96
CA VAL A 146 13.15 5.11 -9.04
C VAL A 146 12.32 4.87 -7.78
N ALA A 147 12.89 5.18 -6.61
CA ALA A 147 12.20 5.03 -5.33
C ALA A 147 10.92 5.87 -5.26
N ASP A 148 10.92 7.08 -5.77
CA ASP A 148 9.79 8.00 -5.73
C ASP A 148 8.77 7.66 -6.82
N VAL A 149 9.23 7.23 -7.99
CA VAL A 149 8.36 6.69 -9.05
C VAL A 149 7.55 5.49 -8.56
N LEU A 150 8.19 4.54 -7.86
CA LEU A 150 7.50 3.39 -7.26
C LEU A 150 6.48 3.77 -6.18
N LEU A 151 6.61 4.95 -5.58
CA LEU A 151 5.65 5.46 -4.59
C LEU A 151 4.49 6.25 -5.20
N ASP A 152 4.58 6.64 -6.46
CA ASP A 152 3.53 7.40 -7.15
C ASP A 152 2.32 6.50 -7.43
N GLN A 153 1.28 6.67 -6.63
CA GLN A 153 0.07 5.88 -6.74
C GLN A 153 -0.74 6.15 -8.01
N ARG A 154 -0.40 7.18 -8.79
CA ARG A 154 -1.02 7.48 -10.08
C ARG A 154 -0.48 6.57 -11.19
N ILE A 155 0.76 6.12 -11.05
CA ILE A 155 1.41 5.20 -11.99
C ILE A 155 0.93 3.78 -11.74
N ALA A 156 1.10 3.30 -10.50
CA ALA A 156 0.66 2.00 -10.03
C ALA A 156 0.40 2.07 -8.53
N CYS A 157 -0.74 1.59 -8.05
CA CYS A 157 -1.04 1.75 -6.65
C CYS A 157 -0.77 0.47 -5.83
N GLY A 158 -0.63 0.65 -4.50
CA GLY A 158 -0.33 -0.42 -3.55
C GLY A 158 1.07 -0.37 -2.95
N VAL A 159 2.09 -0.02 -3.75
CA VAL A 159 3.49 0.06 -3.29
C VAL A 159 3.67 1.16 -2.25
N GLY A 160 4.28 0.81 -1.14
CA GLY A 160 4.68 1.76 -0.10
C GLY A 160 6.17 1.65 0.20
N ASN A 161 6.55 2.15 1.39
CA ASN A 161 7.96 2.37 1.73
C ASN A 161 8.75 1.07 1.90
N VAL A 162 8.08 -0.02 2.30
CA VAL A 162 8.71 -1.35 2.39
C VAL A 162 8.97 -1.86 0.98
N TYR A 163 7.91 -2.02 0.18
CA TYR A 163 8.04 -2.62 -1.14
C TYR A 163 8.95 -1.82 -2.08
N LYS A 164 8.95 -0.48 -2.04
CA LYS A 164 9.88 0.28 -2.88
C LYS A 164 11.35 -0.14 -2.66
N SER A 165 11.76 -0.34 -1.40
CA SER A 165 13.13 -0.73 -1.08
C SER A 165 13.42 -2.18 -1.46
N GLU A 166 12.45 -3.07 -1.23
CA GLU A 166 12.55 -4.50 -1.54
C GLU A 166 12.56 -4.77 -3.05
N VAL A 167 11.74 -4.05 -3.81
CA VAL A 167 11.67 -4.13 -5.28
C VAL A 167 12.99 -3.64 -5.90
N CYS A 168 13.49 -2.48 -5.47
CA CYS A 168 14.78 -1.97 -5.94
C CYS A 168 15.92 -2.97 -5.68
N TRP A 169 15.92 -3.63 -4.50
CA TRP A 169 16.93 -4.64 -4.19
C TRP A 169 16.76 -5.90 -5.06
N ALA A 170 15.54 -6.36 -5.26
CA ALA A 170 15.26 -7.52 -6.10
C ALA A 170 15.73 -7.31 -7.54
N CYS A 171 15.46 -6.15 -8.11
CA CYS A 171 15.85 -5.74 -9.47
C CYS A 171 17.31 -5.24 -9.57
N ARG A 172 18.06 -5.21 -8.48
CA ARG A 172 19.47 -4.74 -8.44
C ARG A 172 19.67 -3.30 -8.92
N ILE A 173 18.67 -2.46 -8.79
CA ILE A 173 18.73 -1.05 -9.17
C ILE A 173 18.87 -0.16 -7.94
N SER A 174 19.72 0.87 -8.02
CA SER A 174 19.76 1.86 -6.95
C SER A 174 18.42 2.59 -6.85
N PRO A 175 17.84 2.71 -5.65
CA PRO A 175 16.62 3.49 -5.46
C PRO A 175 16.78 4.97 -5.85
N ARG A 176 18.01 5.45 -5.95
CA ARG A 176 18.38 6.83 -6.28
C ARG A 176 18.67 7.03 -7.76
N THR A 177 18.63 5.98 -8.58
CA THR A 177 18.78 6.11 -10.03
C THR A 177 17.63 6.93 -10.61
N PRO A 178 17.89 8.00 -11.37
CA PRO A 178 16.87 8.69 -12.15
C PRO A 178 16.14 7.73 -13.08
N ILE A 179 14.81 7.80 -13.15
CA ILE A 179 14.02 6.87 -13.97
C ILE A 179 14.33 7.01 -15.46
N GLY A 180 14.76 8.18 -15.89
CA GLY A 180 15.19 8.42 -17.27
C GLY A 180 16.44 7.63 -17.70
N LEU A 181 17.27 7.16 -16.76
CA LEU A 181 18.43 6.30 -17.00
C LEU A 181 18.08 4.80 -16.94
N VAL A 182 16.83 4.44 -16.71
CA VAL A 182 16.36 3.06 -16.62
C VAL A 182 15.72 2.68 -17.94
N ASP A 183 16.17 1.58 -18.55
CA ASP A 183 15.59 1.07 -19.79
C ASP A 183 14.18 0.49 -19.58
N ASP A 184 13.42 0.37 -20.66
CA ASP A 184 12.04 -0.07 -20.61
C ASP A 184 11.86 -1.52 -20.07
N PRO A 185 12.72 -2.49 -20.42
CA PRO A 185 12.68 -3.82 -19.81
C PRO A 185 12.83 -3.77 -18.30
N THR A 186 13.75 -2.95 -17.78
CA THR A 186 13.97 -2.79 -16.33
C THR A 186 12.80 -2.06 -15.64
N ARG A 187 12.20 -1.04 -16.29
CA ARG A 187 10.97 -0.38 -15.80
C ARG A 187 9.84 -1.37 -15.64
N ARG A 188 9.63 -2.22 -16.64
CA ARG A 188 8.63 -3.31 -16.58
C ARG A 188 8.96 -4.30 -15.45
N ALA A 189 10.20 -4.75 -15.34
CA ALA A 189 10.64 -5.69 -14.31
C ALA A 189 10.44 -5.16 -12.88
N LEU A 190 10.56 -3.84 -12.66
CA LEU A 190 10.23 -3.19 -11.39
C LEU A 190 8.75 -3.36 -11.04
N LEU A 191 7.84 -3.11 -11.99
CA LEU A 191 6.39 -3.23 -11.79
C LEU A 191 5.97 -4.69 -11.59
N GLU A 192 6.48 -5.62 -12.40
CA GLU A 192 6.24 -7.06 -12.26
C GLU A 192 6.72 -7.59 -10.91
N THR A 193 7.90 -7.12 -10.45
CA THR A 193 8.45 -7.51 -9.15
C THR A 193 7.61 -6.96 -8.01
N ALA A 194 7.13 -5.71 -8.12
CA ALA A 194 6.22 -5.11 -7.14
C ALA A 194 4.91 -5.90 -7.06
N THR A 195 4.31 -6.23 -8.19
CA THR A 195 3.09 -7.05 -8.30
C THR A 195 3.27 -8.40 -7.62
N ARG A 196 4.29 -9.14 -8.03
CA ARG A 196 4.61 -10.46 -7.46
C ARG A 196 4.81 -10.40 -5.93
N GLN A 197 5.56 -9.42 -5.43
CA GLN A 197 5.80 -9.27 -4.00
C GLN A 197 4.54 -8.88 -3.23
N LEU A 198 3.71 -7.98 -3.74
CA LEU A 198 2.45 -7.58 -3.13
C LEU A 198 1.47 -8.75 -3.09
N GLN A 199 1.26 -9.43 -4.20
CA GLN A 199 0.33 -10.55 -4.32
C GLN A 199 0.75 -11.76 -3.45
N ALA A 200 2.05 -12.06 -3.36
CA ALA A 200 2.57 -13.11 -2.47
C ALA A 200 2.28 -12.83 -0.98
N ASN A 201 2.00 -11.59 -0.60
CA ASN A 201 1.70 -11.18 0.76
C ASN A 201 0.19 -10.93 1.03
N LEU A 202 -0.70 -11.31 0.13
CA LEU A 202 -2.15 -11.22 0.35
C LEU A 202 -2.67 -12.30 1.30
N VAL A 203 -2.00 -13.44 1.38
CA VAL A 203 -2.25 -14.46 2.40
C VAL A 203 -1.70 -14.00 3.75
N GLY A 204 -2.36 -14.34 4.83
CA GLY A 204 -2.02 -13.87 6.19
C GLY A 204 -0.57 -14.18 6.61
N GLY A 205 -0.14 -13.49 7.65
CA GLY A 205 1.20 -13.63 8.23
C GLY A 205 2.05 -12.36 8.12
N PRO A 206 3.29 -12.39 8.65
CA PRO A 206 4.26 -11.31 8.50
C PRO A 206 4.68 -11.15 7.04
N ARG A 207 4.81 -9.89 6.58
CA ARG A 207 5.25 -9.57 5.21
C ARG A 207 6.63 -10.16 4.92
N GLN A 208 6.76 -10.87 3.80
CA GLN A 208 7.98 -11.53 3.39
C GLN A 208 8.28 -11.22 1.92
N THR A 209 9.54 -10.89 1.60
CA THR A 209 10.00 -10.57 0.24
C THR A 209 11.15 -11.46 -0.22
N VAL A 210 11.75 -12.22 0.68
CA VAL A 210 12.83 -13.17 0.40
C VAL A 210 12.59 -14.48 1.14
N SER A 211 13.18 -15.58 0.66
CA SER A 211 13.16 -16.87 1.34
C SER A 211 13.77 -16.78 2.75
N GLY A 212 13.26 -17.58 3.68
CA GLY A 212 13.72 -17.64 5.06
C GLY A 212 12.56 -17.73 6.06
N ALA A 213 12.81 -17.37 7.32
CA ALA A 213 11.79 -17.33 8.35
C ALA A 213 10.65 -16.34 8.00
N PRO A 214 9.43 -16.57 8.50
CA PRO A 214 8.31 -15.64 8.30
C PRO A 214 8.69 -14.19 8.65
N GLY A 215 8.35 -13.24 7.80
CA GLY A 215 8.70 -11.83 7.97
C GLY A 215 10.07 -11.44 7.44
N SER A 216 10.79 -12.34 6.73
CA SER A 216 12.10 -12.03 6.16
C SER A 216 12.00 -10.98 5.05
N LEU A 217 12.70 -9.84 5.26
CA LEU A 217 12.89 -8.78 4.28
C LEU A 217 14.36 -8.75 3.82
N ALA A 218 14.59 -8.27 2.60
CA ALA A 218 15.94 -8.19 2.04
C ALA A 218 16.75 -7.03 2.61
N VAL A 219 16.15 -5.84 2.64
CA VAL A 219 16.85 -4.60 3.02
C VAL A 219 16.06 -3.73 3.99
N TYR A 220 14.73 -3.69 3.90
CA TYR A 220 13.93 -2.77 4.72
C TYR A 220 14.04 -3.08 6.22
N GLY A 221 14.35 -2.04 7.01
CA GLY A 221 14.56 -2.18 8.47
C GLY A 221 15.88 -2.85 8.86
N ARG A 222 16.79 -3.09 7.90
CA ARG A 222 18.03 -3.84 8.13
C ARG A 222 19.28 -2.99 7.97
N ALA A 223 19.23 -1.70 8.28
CA ALA A 223 20.39 -0.80 8.24
C ALA A 223 21.57 -1.39 9.07
N GLY A 224 22.78 -1.37 8.50
CA GLY A 224 24.00 -1.91 9.11
C GLY A 224 24.10 -3.43 9.09
N GLN A 225 23.03 -4.18 8.84
CA GLN A 225 23.08 -5.65 8.74
C GLN A 225 23.64 -6.08 7.37
N PRO A 226 24.26 -7.27 7.29
CA PRO A 226 24.80 -7.78 6.03
C PRO A 226 23.71 -8.03 4.99
N CYS A 227 23.98 -7.61 3.77
CA CYS A 227 23.13 -7.91 2.60
C CYS A 227 23.04 -9.44 2.42
N ARG A 228 21.82 -9.94 2.24
CA ARG A 228 21.57 -11.38 2.06
C ARG A 228 22.18 -11.96 0.76
N ARG A 229 22.62 -11.09 -0.17
CA ARG A 229 23.20 -11.50 -1.45
C ARG A 229 24.74 -11.44 -1.47
N CYS A 230 25.33 -10.36 -0.90
CA CYS A 230 26.78 -10.11 -1.01
C CYS A 230 27.48 -9.80 0.31
N GLY A 231 26.78 -9.80 1.44
CA GLY A 231 27.36 -9.52 2.76
C GLY A 231 27.62 -8.05 3.07
N THR A 232 27.62 -7.15 2.10
CA THR A 232 27.86 -5.70 2.32
C THR A 232 26.80 -5.12 3.25
N PRO A 233 27.15 -4.25 4.21
CA PRO A 233 26.17 -3.63 5.11
C PRO A 233 25.13 -2.80 4.36
N ILE A 234 23.85 -3.02 4.69
CA ILE A 234 22.72 -2.27 4.14
C ILE A 234 22.81 -0.82 4.60
N ARG A 235 22.65 0.11 3.66
CA ARG A 235 22.55 1.55 3.92
C ARG A 235 21.10 1.99 4.06
N VAL A 236 20.91 3.09 4.79
CA VAL A 236 19.63 3.79 4.91
C VAL A 236 19.89 5.29 4.79
N ALA A 237 19.01 5.97 4.06
CA ALA A 237 18.95 7.44 4.02
C ALA A 237 17.50 7.89 3.92
N ARG A 238 17.24 9.15 4.25
CA ARG A 238 15.98 9.81 3.91
C ARG A 238 16.10 10.40 2.51
N THR A 239 15.19 9.97 1.62
CA THR A 239 15.19 10.37 0.21
C THR A 239 13.83 10.88 -0.22
N GLY A 240 13.81 11.57 -1.35
CA GLY A 240 12.62 12.12 -1.96
C GLY A 240 11.99 13.30 -1.22
N PRO A 241 10.95 13.92 -1.80
CA PRO A 241 10.32 15.14 -1.29
C PRO A 241 9.66 14.96 0.08
N HIS A 242 9.34 13.72 0.45
CA HIS A 242 8.73 13.39 1.75
C HIS A 242 9.71 12.82 2.76
N ALA A 243 11.03 12.92 2.50
CA ALA A 243 12.10 12.45 3.39
C ALA A 243 11.86 11.02 3.92
N ARG A 244 11.45 10.08 3.05
CA ARG A 244 11.13 8.71 3.44
C ARG A 244 12.40 7.88 3.59
N SER A 245 12.45 7.05 4.64
CA SER A 245 13.56 6.10 4.83
C SER A 245 13.63 5.12 3.65
N THR A 246 14.77 5.10 2.97
CA THR A 246 15.05 4.22 1.84
C THR A 246 16.24 3.35 2.20
N TYR A 247 16.10 2.03 2.02
CA TYR A 247 17.11 1.03 2.37
C TYR A 247 17.66 0.39 1.10
N TRP A 248 18.99 0.20 1.00
CA TRP A 248 19.62 -0.45 -0.16
C TRP A 248 20.97 -1.06 0.19
N CYS A 249 21.42 -2.00 -0.63
CA CYS A 249 22.78 -2.50 -0.62
C CYS A 249 23.63 -1.72 -1.62
N PRO A 250 24.68 -0.99 -1.20
CA PRO A 250 25.46 -0.15 -2.13
C PRO A 250 26.23 -0.96 -3.20
N THR A 251 26.58 -2.21 -2.89
CA THR A 251 27.28 -3.10 -3.83
C THR A 251 26.35 -3.75 -4.85
N CYS A 252 25.16 -4.25 -4.38
CA CYS A 252 24.20 -4.90 -5.28
C CYS A 252 23.38 -3.91 -6.10
N GLN A 253 23.32 -2.66 -5.67
CA GLN A 253 22.51 -1.59 -6.23
C GLN A 253 23.37 -0.34 -6.42
N PRO A 254 24.40 -0.42 -7.31
CA PRO A 254 25.25 0.74 -7.61
C PRO A 254 24.39 1.86 -8.24
N LEU A 255 24.78 3.10 -7.99
CA LEU A 255 24.16 4.25 -8.68
C LEU A 255 24.52 4.16 -10.16
N ALA A 256 23.53 4.25 -11.02
CA ALA A 256 23.78 4.36 -12.45
C ALA A 256 24.48 5.70 -12.73
N GLU A 257 25.61 5.65 -13.40
CA GLU A 257 26.28 6.84 -13.91
C GLU A 257 25.60 7.26 -15.22
N PRO A 258 25.42 8.57 -15.46
CA PRO A 258 24.97 9.04 -16.76
C PRO A 258 25.97 8.56 -17.83
N PRO A 259 25.51 8.23 -19.05
CA PRO A 259 26.42 7.88 -20.14
C PRO A 259 27.43 8.99 -20.28
N ASN A 260 28.71 8.60 -20.31
CA ASN A 260 29.81 9.54 -20.48
C ASN A 260 29.55 10.32 -21.81
N PRO A 261 29.42 11.64 -21.79
CA PRO A 261 29.42 12.38 -23.06
C PRO A 261 30.70 12.04 -23.79
N GLY A 262 30.58 11.29 -24.90
CA GLY A 262 31.72 10.92 -25.72
C GLY A 262 32.59 12.15 -26.02
N PRO A 263 33.89 11.94 -26.39
CA PRO A 263 34.75 13.06 -26.70
C PRO A 263 34.12 13.88 -27.82
N ALA A 264 34.03 15.21 -27.55
CA ALA A 264 33.52 16.22 -28.48
C ALA A 264 34.37 16.33 -29.71
#